data_b143722329aa3f7baabbdeab34599e9a
#
_entry.id   b143722329aa3f7baabbdeab34599e9a
#
_cell.length_a   1.000
_cell.length_b   1.000
_cell.length_c   1.000
_cell.angle_alpha   90.00
_cell.angle_beta   90.00
_cell.angle_gamma   90.00
#
_symmetry.space_group_name_H-M   'P 1'
#
loop_
_entity.id
_entity.type
_entity.pdbx_description
1 polymer ?
#
loop_
_entity_poly.entity_id
_entity_poly.type
_entity_poly.pdbx_seq_one_letter_code
_entity_poly.pdbx_strand_id
1 'polypeptide(L)'
;GLGDVYKRQIQSVADMIKMLTKEIIDINHVDRFLFNLAPFVVIIASVLAFGCIPFAKGLHVIDFNVGIFFLIAVSSIGIVGILLAGWASNNKYSLIGAMRSGAQMISYELSIGLSILTVVVFTGSMQLSTIVEGQADGWLLFKGHIPACIAFIVYIIAGTAETNRGPFDLPEADSELTAGYHTEYSGMHFGFFYLAEYLNMFVVASVASTLFLGGWMPLHVPGWESFNQIMDYIPSIFWFFGKTAVVIFLSLIHISEPTRQA
;
A
#
# COMPACT_ATOMS: atom_id res chain seq x y z
N GLY A 1 24.41 20.70 0.10
CA GLY A 1 23.77 21.91 -0.35
C GLY A 1 22.68 21.65 -1.36
N LEU A 2 21.97 22.69 -1.82
CA LEU A 2 20.86 22.63 -2.78
C LEU A 2 21.18 21.88 -4.09
N GLY A 3 22.45 21.85 -4.52
CA GLY A 3 22.90 21.13 -5.71
C GLY A 3 22.80 19.59 -5.61
N ASP A 4 22.83 19.03 -4.41
CA ASP A 4 22.71 17.59 -4.21
C ASP A 4 21.24 17.11 -4.25
N VAL A 5 20.29 17.97 -3.89
CA VAL A 5 18.86 17.68 -3.95
C VAL A 5 18.41 17.58 -5.41
N TYR A 6 18.86 18.48 -6.28
CA TYR A 6 18.53 18.43 -7.71
C TYR A 6 19.11 17.19 -8.42
N LYS A 7 20.30 16.74 -8.02
CA LYS A 7 20.91 15.52 -8.58
C LYS A 7 20.15 14.25 -8.17
N ARG A 8 19.47 14.28 -7.02
CA ARG A 8 18.71 13.10 -6.50
C ARG A 8 17.30 12.97 -7.08
N GLN A 9 16.73 14.00 -7.69
CA GLN A 9 15.37 13.91 -8.26
C GLN A 9 15.27 12.94 -9.46
N ILE A 10 16.33 12.79 -10.24
CA ILE A 10 16.39 11.85 -11.37
C ILE A 10 16.96 10.48 -10.92
N GLN A 11 17.42 10.36 -9.69
CA GLN A 11 18.04 9.14 -9.17
C GLN A 11 17.09 7.93 -9.27
N SER A 12 15.81 8.10 -8.93
CA SER A 12 14.81 7.01 -8.98
C SER A 12 14.62 6.47 -10.41
N VAL A 13 14.65 7.36 -11.41
CA VAL A 13 14.55 6.95 -12.83
C VAL A 13 15.84 6.24 -13.26
N ALA A 14 17.01 6.75 -12.86
CA ALA A 14 18.29 6.13 -13.15
C ALA A 14 18.40 4.74 -12.50
N ASP A 15 17.94 4.59 -11.27
CA ASP A 15 17.92 3.31 -10.56
C ASP A 15 16.96 2.30 -11.24
N MET A 16 15.81 2.76 -11.73
CA MET A 16 14.88 1.93 -12.49
C MET A 16 15.51 1.44 -13.81
N ILE A 17 16.16 2.33 -14.58
CA ILE A 17 16.87 1.96 -15.80
C ILE A 17 18.01 0.99 -15.50
N LYS A 18 18.75 1.22 -14.42
CA LYS A 18 19.82 0.34 -13.96
C LYS A 18 19.30 -1.07 -13.65
N MET A 19 18.14 -1.20 -13.00
CA MET A 19 17.52 -2.49 -12.72
C MET A 19 17.07 -3.20 -14.00
N LEU A 20 16.58 -2.47 -15.00
CA LEU A 20 16.19 -3.02 -16.30
C LEU A 20 17.38 -3.54 -17.10
N THR A 21 18.54 -2.90 -16.97
CA THR A 21 19.76 -3.26 -17.74
C THR A 21 20.69 -4.21 -17.01
N LYS A 22 20.45 -4.44 -15.71
CA LYS A 22 21.29 -5.32 -14.88
C LYS A 22 21.02 -6.79 -15.20
N GLU A 23 22.07 -7.57 -15.26
CA GLU A 23 21.98 -9.03 -15.47
C GLU A 23 21.21 -9.73 -14.35
N ILE A 24 20.40 -10.71 -14.75
CA ILE A 24 19.75 -11.63 -13.81
C ILE A 24 20.77 -12.73 -13.51
N ILE A 25 21.20 -12.83 -12.27
CA ILE A 25 22.16 -13.83 -11.84
C ILE A 25 21.42 -15.15 -11.63
N ASP A 26 21.81 -16.17 -12.39
CA ASP A 26 21.29 -17.53 -12.20
C ASP A 26 22.00 -18.20 -11.00
N ILE A 27 21.21 -18.57 -10.00
CA ILE A 27 21.70 -19.25 -8.80
C ILE A 27 21.46 -20.76 -8.95
N ASN A 28 22.49 -21.56 -8.76
CA ASN A 28 22.43 -23.01 -9.03
C ASN A 28 21.70 -23.84 -7.95
N HIS A 29 21.45 -23.29 -6.78
CA HIS A 29 20.91 -24.02 -5.62
C HIS A 29 19.48 -23.63 -5.26
N VAL A 30 18.74 -22.97 -6.16
CA VAL A 30 17.37 -22.52 -5.96
C VAL A 30 16.37 -23.41 -6.69
N ASP A 31 15.13 -23.47 -6.18
CA ASP A 31 14.01 -23.99 -6.97
C ASP A 31 13.65 -22.95 -8.05
N ARG A 32 14.15 -23.16 -9.26
CA ARG A 32 14.05 -22.20 -10.37
C ARG A 32 12.61 -21.81 -10.70
N PHE A 33 11.68 -22.75 -10.62
CA PHE A 33 10.28 -22.47 -10.94
C PHE A 33 9.66 -21.54 -9.89
N LEU A 34 9.77 -21.88 -8.62
CA LEU A 34 9.21 -21.08 -7.52
C LEU A 34 9.96 -19.74 -7.36
N PHE A 35 11.28 -19.76 -7.56
CA PHE A 35 12.11 -18.56 -7.50
C PHE A 35 11.70 -17.51 -8.53
N ASN A 36 11.44 -17.92 -9.75
CA ASN A 36 10.97 -17.02 -10.81
C ASN A 36 9.49 -16.63 -10.64
N LEU A 37 8.66 -17.52 -10.10
CA LEU A 37 7.23 -17.26 -9.91
C LEU A 37 6.95 -16.22 -8.81
N ALA A 38 7.74 -16.23 -7.74
CA ALA A 38 7.46 -15.40 -6.56
C ALA A 38 7.38 -13.90 -6.86
N PRO A 39 8.30 -13.25 -7.59
CA PRO A 39 8.17 -11.82 -7.95
C PRO A 39 6.91 -11.52 -8.75
N PHE A 40 6.50 -12.41 -9.64
CA PHE A 40 5.28 -12.24 -10.43
C PHE A 40 4.03 -12.34 -9.58
N VAL A 41 3.98 -13.25 -8.62
CA VAL A 41 2.86 -13.36 -7.69
C VAL A 41 2.70 -12.07 -6.89
N VAL A 42 3.78 -11.51 -6.37
CA VAL A 42 3.75 -10.27 -5.58
C VAL A 42 3.29 -9.08 -6.43
N ILE A 43 3.86 -8.90 -7.63
CA ILE A 43 3.50 -7.76 -8.48
C ILE A 43 2.06 -7.87 -9.01
N ILE A 44 1.61 -9.07 -9.40
CA ILE A 44 0.24 -9.30 -9.86
C ILE A 44 -0.76 -8.99 -8.75
N ALA A 45 -0.50 -9.41 -7.51
CA ALA A 45 -1.32 -9.09 -6.36
C ALA A 45 -1.44 -7.57 -6.17
N SER A 46 -0.33 -6.84 -6.23
CA SER A 46 -0.31 -5.39 -6.10
C SER A 46 -1.07 -4.68 -7.23
N VAL A 47 -0.93 -5.12 -8.46
CA VAL A 47 -1.63 -4.56 -9.63
C VAL A 47 -3.13 -4.83 -9.57
N LEU A 48 -3.56 -6.02 -9.16
CA LEU A 48 -4.97 -6.35 -8.98
C LEU A 48 -5.62 -5.49 -7.88
N ALA A 49 -4.92 -5.29 -6.76
CA ALA A 49 -5.39 -4.41 -5.71
C ALA A 49 -5.54 -2.95 -6.20
N PHE A 50 -4.56 -2.46 -6.94
CA PHE A 50 -4.59 -1.15 -7.57
C PHE A 50 -5.78 -0.98 -8.53
N GLY A 51 -6.09 -2.01 -9.33
CA GLY A 51 -7.20 -1.99 -10.30
C GLY A 51 -8.59 -1.93 -9.66
N CYS A 52 -8.74 -2.27 -8.38
CA CYS A 52 -10.02 -2.20 -7.66
C CYS A 52 -10.34 -0.82 -7.09
N ILE A 53 -9.39 0.12 -7.08
CA ILE A 53 -9.55 1.42 -6.47
C ILE A 53 -10.29 2.37 -7.42
N PRO A 54 -11.36 3.06 -6.96
CA PRO A 54 -12.04 4.08 -7.76
C PRO A 54 -11.24 5.39 -7.70
N PHE A 55 -10.62 5.79 -8.82
CA PHE A 55 -9.78 7.00 -8.89
C PHE A 55 -10.57 8.29 -9.05
N ALA A 56 -11.71 8.21 -9.72
CA ALA A 56 -12.59 9.35 -9.98
C ALA A 56 -14.02 8.86 -10.19
N LYS A 57 -14.96 9.79 -10.29
CA LYS A 57 -16.35 9.45 -10.62
C LYS A 57 -16.41 8.74 -11.98
N GLY A 58 -16.81 7.47 -11.96
CA GLY A 58 -16.88 6.65 -13.19
C GLY A 58 -15.53 6.16 -13.73
N LEU A 59 -14.41 6.47 -13.06
CA LEU A 59 -13.08 6.01 -13.44
C LEU A 59 -12.63 4.91 -12.47
N HIS A 60 -13.00 3.69 -12.77
CA HIS A 60 -12.56 2.48 -12.08
C HIS A 60 -12.33 1.38 -13.13
N VAL A 61 -11.38 0.52 -12.89
CA VAL A 61 -11.10 -0.62 -13.78
C VAL A 61 -12.07 -1.75 -13.47
N ILE A 62 -12.27 -2.03 -12.19
CA ILE A 62 -13.14 -3.08 -11.69
C ILE A 62 -13.92 -2.53 -10.49
N ASP A 63 -15.23 -2.69 -10.50
CA ASP A 63 -16.12 -2.31 -9.39
C ASP A 63 -16.97 -3.50 -8.96
N PHE A 64 -16.44 -4.29 -8.02
CA PHE A 64 -17.13 -5.44 -7.47
C PHE A 64 -18.08 -5.05 -6.33
N ASN A 65 -19.21 -5.71 -6.24
CA ASN A 65 -20.12 -5.59 -5.09
C ASN A 65 -19.43 -5.96 -3.75
N VAL A 66 -18.42 -6.80 -3.80
CA VAL A 66 -17.59 -7.24 -2.67
C VAL A 66 -16.15 -6.73 -2.79
N GLY A 67 -15.96 -5.52 -3.30
CA GLY A 67 -14.65 -4.95 -3.60
C GLY A 67 -13.68 -4.95 -2.42
N ILE A 68 -14.15 -4.65 -1.21
CA ILE A 68 -13.34 -4.70 0.01
C ILE A 68 -12.83 -6.12 0.29
N PHE A 69 -13.71 -7.10 0.19
CA PHE A 69 -13.33 -8.51 0.40
C PHE A 69 -12.29 -8.97 -0.63
N PHE A 70 -12.45 -8.56 -1.88
CA PHE A 70 -11.49 -8.83 -2.94
C PHE A 70 -10.13 -8.18 -2.66
N LEU A 71 -10.08 -6.94 -2.18
CA LEU A 71 -8.83 -6.27 -1.81
C LEU A 71 -8.07 -7.02 -0.73
N ILE A 72 -8.75 -7.45 0.33
CA ILE A 72 -8.14 -8.22 1.42
C ILE A 72 -7.62 -9.57 0.91
N ALA A 73 -8.40 -10.26 0.10
CA ALA A 73 -8.01 -11.55 -0.47
C ALA A 73 -6.75 -11.44 -1.36
N VAL A 74 -6.67 -10.41 -2.17
CA VAL A 74 -5.50 -10.16 -3.05
C VAL A 74 -4.27 -9.77 -2.24
N SER A 75 -4.43 -9.00 -1.19
CA SER A 75 -3.35 -8.69 -0.23
C SER A 75 -2.73 -9.96 0.36
N SER A 76 -3.56 -10.91 0.77
CA SER A 76 -3.12 -12.22 1.27
C SER A 76 -2.31 -13.01 0.24
N ILE A 77 -2.64 -12.92 -1.04
CA ILE A 77 -1.85 -13.56 -2.12
C ILE A 77 -0.44 -12.96 -2.20
N GLY A 78 -0.30 -11.65 -2.01
CA GLY A 78 1.01 -10.98 -1.95
C GLY A 78 1.92 -11.55 -0.84
N ILE A 79 1.36 -11.85 0.32
CA ILE A 79 2.09 -12.49 1.43
C ILE A 79 2.61 -13.87 1.03
N VAL A 80 1.78 -14.67 0.35
CA VAL A 80 2.20 -15.98 -0.17
C VAL A 80 3.39 -15.83 -1.13
N GLY A 81 3.38 -14.82 -1.99
CA GLY A 81 4.49 -14.53 -2.90
C GLY A 81 5.81 -14.26 -2.16
N ILE A 82 5.79 -13.50 -1.07
CA ILE A 82 6.97 -13.23 -0.24
C ILE A 82 7.50 -14.50 0.43
N LEU A 83 6.60 -15.32 0.98
CA LEU A 83 6.96 -16.60 1.59
C LEU A 83 7.59 -17.55 0.57
N LEU A 84 7.06 -17.61 -0.65
CA LEU A 84 7.63 -18.38 -1.75
C LEU A 84 9.02 -17.88 -2.13
N ALA A 85 9.24 -16.58 -2.17
CA ALA A 85 10.54 -16.00 -2.47
C ALA A 85 11.61 -16.44 -1.47
N GLY A 86 11.31 -16.37 -0.18
CA GLY A 86 12.22 -16.81 0.86
C GLY A 86 12.48 -18.32 0.85
N TRP A 87 11.45 -19.10 0.61
CA TRP A 87 11.57 -20.57 0.52
C TRP A 87 12.39 -21.00 -0.68
N ALA A 88 12.08 -20.47 -1.85
CA ALA A 88 12.73 -20.85 -3.11
C ALA A 88 14.20 -20.43 -3.20
N SER A 89 14.61 -19.40 -2.45
CA SER A 89 15.99 -18.90 -2.43
C SER A 89 17.00 -19.88 -1.83
N ASN A 90 16.53 -20.90 -1.10
CA ASN A 90 17.38 -21.91 -0.45
C ASN A 90 18.51 -21.31 0.41
N ASN A 91 18.25 -20.16 1.00
CA ASN A 91 19.15 -19.42 1.88
C ASN A 91 18.49 -19.24 3.25
N LYS A 92 19.19 -19.60 4.31
CA LYS A 92 18.66 -19.49 5.67
C LYS A 92 18.25 -18.07 6.06
N TYR A 93 19.00 -17.06 5.63
CA TYR A 93 18.70 -15.65 5.92
C TYR A 93 17.47 -15.17 5.15
N SER A 94 17.34 -15.55 3.88
CA SER A 94 16.16 -15.27 3.08
C SER A 94 14.91 -15.93 3.66
N LEU A 95 15.01 -17.17 4.10
CA LEU A 95 13.91 -17.90 4.71
C LEU A 95 13.45 -17.24 6.03
N ILE A 96 14.39 -16.89 6.91
CA ILE A 96 14.09 -16.20 8.16
C ILE A 96 13.46 -14.83 7.88
N GLY A 97 13.99 -14.07 6.93
CA GLY A 97 13.43 -12.79 6.50
C GLY A 97 12.00 -12.92 5.98
N ALA A 98 11.73 -13.91 5.13
CA ALA A 98 10.38 -14.19 4.62
C ALA A 98 9.41 -14.61 5.73
N MET A 99 9.84 -15.44 6.67
CA MET A 99 9.00 -15.85 7.81
C MET A 99 8.69 -14.67 8.74
N ARG A 100 9.65 -13.81 9.02
CA ARG A 100 9.44 -12.58 9.80
C ARG A 100 8.46 -11.64 9.08
N SER A 101 8.65 -11.42 7.77
CA SER A 101 7.76 -10.61 6.94
C SER A 101 6.35 -11.16 6.93
N GLY A 102 6.20 -12.44 6.64
CA GLY A 102 4.89 -13.11 6.61
C GLY A 102 4.17 -13.04 7.95
N ALA A 103 4.84 -13.29 9.05
CA ALA A 103 4.27 -13.21 10.39
C ALA A 103 3.80 -11.78 10.72
N GLN A 104 4.59 -10.77 10.39
CA GLN A 104 4.23 -9.36 10.57
C GLN A 104 3.02 -9.00 9.73
N MET A 105 3.04 -9.28 8.43
CA MET A 105 1.95 -8.94 7.50
C MET A 105 0.65 -9.62 7.89
N ILE A 106 0.65 -10.92 8.22
CA ILE A 106 -0.56 -11.65 8.64
C ILE A 106 -1.12 -11.06 9.94
N SER A 107 -0.27 -10.70 10.91
CA SER A 107 -0.71 -10.12 12.17
C SER A 107 -1.38 -8.77 11.98
N TYR A 108 -0.82 -7.91 11.13
CA TYR A 108 -1.39 -6.58 10.87
C TYR A 108 -2.55 -6.62 9.88
N GLU A 109 -2.63 -7.61 8.99
CA GLU A 109 -3.77 -7.82 8.10
C GLU A 109 -5.08 -8.02 8.87
N LEU A 110 -5.02 -8.71 10.02
CA LEU A 110 -6.18 -8.85 10.90
C LEU A 110 -6.65 -7.48 11.43
N SER A 111 -5.72 -6.64 11.86
CA SER A 111 -6.03 -5.28 12.37
C SER A 111 -6.61 -4.38 11.27
N ILE A 112 -6.07 -4.46 10.07
CA ILE A 112 -6.60 -3.78 8.88
C ILE A 112 -8.02 -4.26 8.57
N GLY A 113 -8.23 -5.57 8.57
CA GLY A 113 -9.54 -6.16 8.31
C GLY A 113 -10.61 -5.71 9.30
N LEU A 114 -10.29 -5.63 10.59
CA LEU A 114 -11.19 -5.11 11.62
C LEU A 114 -11.50 -3.62 11.44
N SER A 115 -10.50 -2.82 11.08
CA SER A 115 -10.69 -1.39 10.79
C SER A 115 -11.61 -1.18 9.59
N ILE A 116 -11.42 -1.97 8.53
CA ILE A 116 -12.27 -1.94 7.33
C ILE A 116 -13.68 -2.44 7.65
N LEU A 117 -13.81 -3.47 8.48
CA LEU A 117 -15.12 -3.96 8.92
C LEU A 117 -15.93 -2.87 9.63
N THR A 118 -15.29 -2.01 10.40
CA THR A 118 -15.94 -0.84 10.99
C THR A 118 -16.59 0.05 9.92
N VAL A 119 -15.89 0.30 8.82
CA VAL A 119 -16.42 1.07 7.69
C VAL A 119 -17.63 0.36 7.06
N VAL A 120 -17.53 -0.95 6.86
CA VAL A 120 -18.63 -1.77 6.30
C VAL A 120 -19.87 -1.70 7.19
N VAL A 121 -19.70 -1.74 8.51
CA VAL A 121 -20.83 -1.62 9.47
C VAL A 121 -21.51 -0.26 9.37
N PHE A 122 -20.75 0.82 9.22
CA PHE A 122 -21.31 2.17 9.09
C PHE A 122 -22.00 2.41 7.75
N THR A 123 -21.44 1.89 6.67
CA THR A 123 -21.92 2.14 5.30
C THR A 123 -22.94 1.10 4.81
N GLY A 124 -22.93 -0.10 5.40
CA GLY A 124 -23.78 -1.23 4.98
C GLY A 124 -23.42 -1.81 3.60
N SER A 125 -22.27 -1.48 3.03
CA SER A 125 -21.81 -1.92 1.72
C SER A 125 -20.34 -2.32 1.72
N MET A 126 -19.99 -3.28 0.87
CA MET A 126 -18.61 -3.68 0.56
C MET A 126 -18.13 -3.15 -0.80
N GLN A 127 -18.98 -2.48 -1.55
CA GLN A 127 -18.64 -1.89 -2.84
C GLN A 127 -17.96 -0.54 -2.64
N LEU A 128 -16.76 -0.36 -3.16
CA LEU A 128 -15.95 0.84 -2.94
C LEU A 128 -16.61 2.11 -3.49
N SER A 129 -17.21 2.04 -4.68
CA SER A 129 -17.94 3.18 -5.26
C SER A 129 -19.12 3.61 -4.40
N THR A 130 -19.90 2.66 -3.88
CA THR A 130 -21.03 2.94 -2.99
C THR A 130 -20.59 3.55 -1.67
N ILE A 131 -19.47 3.10 -1.12
CA ILE A 131 -18.90 3.67 0.11
C ILE A 131 -18.48 5.13 -0.11
N VAL A 132 -17.87 5.44 -1.24
CA VAL A 132 -17.48 6.82 -1.60
C VAL A 132 -18.71 7.69 -1.76
N GLU A 133 -19.72 7.24 -2.50
CA GLU A 133 -20.97 7.99 -2.72
C GLU A 133 -21.73 8.23 -1.41
N GLY A 134 -21.71 7.29 -0.50
CA GLY A 134 -22.29 7.42 0.83
C GLY A 134 -21.63 8.49 1.72
N GLN A 135 -20.48 9.01 1.32
CA GLN A 135 -19.75 10.08 2.02
C GLN A 135 -19.96 11.47 1.38
N ALA A 136 -20.96 11.63 0.51
CA ALA A 136 -21.27 12.90 -0.14
C ALA A 136 -21.54 14.05 0.83
N ASP A 137 -22.21 13.76 1.97
CA ASP A 137 -22.54 14.76 2.99
C ASP A 137 -21.43 14.99 4.03
N GLY A 138 -20.31 14.34 3.89
CA GLY A 138 -19.14 14.43 4.77
C GLY A 138 -18.37 13.12 4.88
N TRP A 139 -17.12 13.24 5.25
CA TRP A 139 -16.23 12.08 5.37
C TRP A 139 -16.64 11.17 6.54
N LEU A 140 -16.48 9.87 6.34
CA LEU A 140 -16.80 8.88 7.37
C LEU A 140 -15.98 9.08 8.64
N LEU A 141 -14.77 9.61 8.52
CA LEU A 141 -13.90 9.93 9.65
C LEU A 141 -14.63 10.82 10.68
N PHE A 142 -15.44 11.77 10.23
CA PHE A 142 -16.20 12.68 11.08
C PHE A 142 -17.60 12.16 11.38
N LYS A 143 -18.27 11.56 10.38
CA LYS A 143 -19.63 11.00 10.56
C LYS A 143 -19.68 9.81 11.50
N GLY A 144 -18.64 8.96 11.48
CA GLY A 144 -18.54 7.76 12.32
C GLY A 144 -18.12 8.06 13.75
N HIS A 145 -17.96 9.34 14.12
CA HIS A 145 -17.55 9.78 15.46
C HIS A 145 -16.28 9.05 15.97
N ILE A 146 -16.22 8.76 17.26
CA ILE A 146 -15.06 8.15 17.92
C ILE A 146 -14.66 6.79 17.31
N PRO A 147 -15.58 5.85 17.03
CA PRO A 147 -15.20 4.56 16.43
C PRO A 147 -14.50 4.66 15.07
N ALA A 148 -14.95 5.59 14.21
CA ALA A 148 -14.32 5.79 12.90
C ALA A 148 -12.93 6.42 13.03
N CYS A 149 -12.73 7.34 13.98
CA CYS A 149 -11.40 7.91 14.27
C CYS A 149 -10.43 6.84 14.76
N ILE A 150 -10.85 5.99 15.67
CA ILE A 150 -10.03 4.88 16.18
C ILE A 150 -9.71 3.91 15.04
N ALA A 151 -10.69 3.51 14.25
CA ALA A 151 -10.50 2.62 13.11
C ALA A 151 -9.51 3.20 12.08
N PHE A 152 -9.58 4.50 11.81
CA PHE A 152 -8.64 5.19 10.92
C PHE A 152 -7.20 5.16 11.44
N ILE A 153 -7.00 5.47 12.72
CA ILE A 153 -5.67 5.44 13.34
C ILE A 153 -5.09 4.01 13.30
N VAL A 154 -5.88 3.03 13.69
CA VAL A 154 -5.47 1.61 13.64
C VAL A 154 -5.14 1.20 12.20
N TYR A 155 -5.95 1.61 11.23
CA TYR A 155 -5.70 1.33 9.82
C TYR A 155 -4.37 1.92 9.33
N ILE A 156 -4.08 3.18 9.64
CA ILE A 156 -2.84 3.84 9.21
C ILE A 156 -1.61 3.15 9.82
N ILE A 157 -1.64 2.85 11.11
CA ILE A 157 -0.52 2.17 11.78
C ILE A 157 -0.32 0.76 11.21
N ALA A 158 -1.38 -0.02 11.10
CA ALA A 158 -1.33 -1.38 10.59
C ALA A 158 -0.94 -1.43 9.10
N GLY A 159 -1.43 -0.48 8.29
CA GLY A 159 -1.07 -0.36 6.88
C GLY A 159 0.40 0.00 6.68
N THR A 160 0.96 0.87 7.52
CA THR A 160 2.40 1.16 7.49
C THR A 160 3.23 -0.06 7.83
N ALA A 161 2.78 -0.85 8.80
CA ALA A 161 3.44 -2.11 9.18
C ALA A 161 3.35 -3.17 8.08
N GLU A 162 2.23 -3.24 7.35
CA GLU A 162 2.07 -4.16 6.23
C GLU A 162 3.00 -3.85 5.05
N THR A 163 3.35 -2.58 4.86
CA THR A 163 4.30 -2.17 3.81
C THR A 163 5.77 -2.37 4.20
N ASN A 164 6.07 -2.99 5.35
CA ASN A 164 7.42 -3.27 5.85
C ASN A 164 8.33 -2.04 5.93
N ARG A 165 7.76 -0.86 6.16
CA ARG A 165 8.54 0.37 6.31
C ARG A 165 8.88 0.66 7.77
N GLY A 166 10.03 1.31 7.98
CA GLY A 166 10.44 1.72 9.31
C GLY A 166 9.35 2.51 10.07
N PRO A 167 9.09 2.19 11.33
CA PRO A 167 9.85 1.32 12.23
C PRO A 167 9.54 -0.19 12.15
N PHE A 168 8.73 -0.61 11.18
CA PHE A 168 8.28 -1.99 11.01
C PHE A 168 9.06 -2.73 9.91
N ASP A 169 10.37 -2.53 9.85
CA ASP A 169 11.30 -3.07 8.85
C ASP A 169 12.07 -4.32 9.33
N LEU A 170 11.52 -5.04 10.28
CA LEU A 170 12.11 -6.28 10.81
C LEU A 170 12.52 -7.32 9.75
N PRO A 171 11.80 -7.46 8.62
CA PRO A 171 12.18 -8.41 7.58
C PRO A 171 13.45 -8.05 6.81
N GLU A 172 13.80 -6.77 6.77
CA GLU A 172 14.91 -6.20 6.00
C GLU A 172 16.05 -5.69 6.89
N ALA A 173 16.10 -6.11 8.15
CA ALA A 173 17.13 -5.68 9.10
C ALA A 173 18.53 -5.96 8.55
N ASP A 174 19.13 -4.97 7.91
CA ASP A 174 20.43 -5.05 7.23
C ASP A 174 21.54 -5.56 8.15
N SER A 175 21.45 -5.23 9.44
CA SER A 175 22.43 -5.66 10.44
C SER A 175 22.33 -7.16 10.82
N GLU A 176 21.18 -7.79 10.59
CA GLU A 176 20.91 -9.17 11.03
C GLU A 176 20.74 -10.15 9.87
N LEU A 177 20.08 -9.73 8.78
CA LEU A 177 19.59 -10.62 7.72
C LEU A 177 20.13 -10.29 6.32
N THR A 178 21.11 -9.42 6.21
CA THR A 178 21.74 -8.96 4.97
C THR A 178 20.79 -8.08 4.15
N ALA A 179 19.78 -8.64 3.46
CA ALA A 179 18.72 -7.91 2.75
C ALA A 179 17.36 -8.62 2.88
N GLY A 180 17.22 -9.54 3.81
CA GLY A 180 15.98 -10.26 4.06
C GLY A 180 15.58 -11.24 2.96
N TYR A 181 14.28 -11.32 2.64
CA TYR A 181 13.74 -12.33 1.71
C TYR A 181 14.19 -12.17 0.25
N HIS A 182 14.63 -10.98 -0.16
CA HIS A 182 15.07 -10.70 -1.52
C HIS A 182 16.60 -10.70 -1.70
N THR A 183 17.35 -11.22 -0.74
CA THR A 183 18.83 -11.25 -0.76
C THR A 183 19.40 -11.89 -2.01
N GLU A 184 18.79 -12.96 -2.49
CA GLU A 184 19.27 -13.74 -3.65
C GLU A 184 18.72 -13.21 -5.00
N TYR A 185 17.79 -12.26 -4.96
CA TYR A 185 17.22 -11.68 -6.16
C TYR A 185 18.09 -10.56 -6.73
N SER A 186 18.17 -10.49 -8.07
CA SER A 186 18.94 -9.48 -8.81
C SER A 186 18.18 -8.96 -10.02
N GLY A 187 18.62 -7.83 -10.59
CA GLY A 187 18.06 -7.27 -11.80
C GLY A 187 16.57 -7.00 -11.72
N MET A 188 15.83 -7.41 -12.74
CA MET A 188 14.38 -7.19 -12.84
C MET A 188 13.56 -7.89 -11.76
N HIS A 189 13.97 -9.08 -11.31
CA HIS A 189 13.26 -9.81 -10.25
C HIS A 189 13.28 -9.01 -8.95
N PHE A 190 14.41 -8.43 -8.58
CA PHE A 190 14.51 -7.51 -7.45
C PHE A 190 13.67 -6.25 -7.69
N GLY A 191 13.69 -5.72 -8.91
CA GLY A 191 12.88 -4.56 -9.31
C GLY A 191 11.38 -4.79 -9.14
N PHE A 192 10.86 -5.99 -9.38
CA PHE A 192 9.45 -6.32 -9.17
C PHE A 192 9.05 -6.28 -7.70
N PHE A 193 9.89 -6.76 -6.78
CA PHE A 193 9.61 -6.62 -5.34
C PHE A 193 9.58 -5.15 -4.93
N TYR A 194 10.52 -4.36 -5.40
CA TYR A 194 10.58 -2.93 -5.10
C TYR A 194 9.36 -2.17 -5.64
N LEU A 195 8.99 -2.45 -6.90
CA LEU A 195 7.80 -1.85 -7.51
C LEU A 195 6.52 -2.25 -6.76
N ALA A 196 6.40 -3.53 -6.37
CA ALA A 196 5.28 -4.03 -5.60
C ALA A 196 5.18 -3.35 -4.23
N GLU A 197 6.28 -3.09 -3.56
CA GLU A 197 6.31 -2.38 -2.28
C GLU A 197 5.75 -0.95 -2.42
N TYR A 198 6.19 -0.20 -3.43
CA TYR A 198 5.67 1.14 -3.71
C TYR A 198 4.19 1.13 -4.11
N LEU A 199 3.78 0.17 -4.93
CA LEU A 199 2.36 0.00 -5.28
C LEU A 199 1.52 -0.33 -4.06
N ASN A 200 1.97 -1.20 -3.17
CA ASN A 200 1.27 -1.53 -1.94
C ASN A 200 1.13 -0.33 -1.01
N MET A 201 2.17 0.49 -0.90
CA MET A 201 2.09 1.74 -0.13
C MET A 201 1.02 2.69 -0.70
N PHE A 202 0.99 2.83 -2.03
CA PHE A 202 -0.03 3.63 -2.70
C PHE A 202 -1.42 3.04 -2.50
N VAL A 203 -1.59 1.72 -2.62
CA VAL A 203 -2.86 1.01 -2.40
C VAL A 203 -3.37 1.21 -0.99
N VAL A 204 -2.53 1.03 0.02
CA VAL A 204 -2.91 1.25 1.44
C VAL A 204 -3.39 2.68 1.67
N ALA A 205 -2.66 3.67 1.17
CA ALA A 205 -3.05 5.08 1.29
C ALA A 205 -4.34 5.39 0.52
N SER A 206 -4.51 4.84 -0.67
CA SER A 206 -5.71 5.02 -1.50
C SER A 206 -6.95 4.41 -0.86
N VAL A 207 -6.82 3.25 -0.26
CA VAL A 207 -7.91 2.58 0.47
C VAL A 207 -8.29 3.39 1.72
N ALA A 208 -7.33 3.92 2.46
CA ALA A 208 -7.59 4.84 3.57
C ALA A 208 -8.38 6.08 3.14
N SER A 209 -7.95 6.70 2.04
CA SER A 209 -8.64 7.84 1.43
C SER A 209 -10.07 7.49 1.01
N THR A 210 -10.26 6.36 0.33
CA THR A 210 -11.55 5.90 -0.17
C THR A 210 -12.52 5.59 0.96
N LEU A 211 -12.08 4.91 2.00
CA LEU A 211 -12.94 4.43 3.07
C LEU A 211 -13.24 5.49 4.13
N PHE A 212 -12.28 6.33 4.49
CA PHE A 212 -12.40 7.27 5.61
C PHE A 212 -12.54 8.73 5.19
N LEU A 213 -11.93 9.13 4.07
CA LEU A 213 -11.84 10.51 3.60
C LEU A 213 -12.71 10.81 2.37
N GLY A 214 -13.61 9.93 2.02
CA GLY A 214 -14.54 10.12 0.90
C GLY A 214 -13.94 9.93 -0.50
N GLY A 215 -12.72 9.41 -0.63
CA GLY A 215 -12.11 9.07 -1.92
C GLY A 215 -12.09 10.25 -2.90
N TRP A 216 -12.72 10.09 -4.06
CA TRP A 216 -12.79 11.12 -5.10
C TRP A 216 -13.85 12.21 -4.84
N MET A 217 -14.68 12.10 -3.80
CA MET A 217 -15.68 13.11 -3.47
C MET A 217 -15.02 14.41 -3.00
N PRO A 218 -15.50 15.58 -3.45
CA PRO A 218 -15.03 16.88 -2.95
C PRO A 218 -15.36 17.06 -1.47
N LEU A 219 -14.63 17.95 -0.83
CA LEU A 219 -14.90 18.32 0.55
C LEU A 219 -16.13 19.22 0.61
N HIS A 220 -17.21 18.74 1.22
CA HIS A 220 -18.41 19.51 1.49
C HIS A 220 -18.54 19.79 2.97
N VAL A 221 -18.80 21.07 3.31
CA VAL A 221 -19.06 21.51 4.67
C VAL A 221 -20.54 21.88 4.80
N PRO A 222 -21.30 21.26 5.70
CA PRO A 222 -22.71 21.60 5.89
C PRO A 222 -22.89 23.09 6.22
N GLY A 223 -23.81 23.78 5.50
CA GLY A 223 -24.08 25.19 5.71
C GLY A 223 -23.22 26.19 4.92
N TRP A 224 -22.22 25.72 4.17
CA TRP A 224 -21.32 26.56 3.35
C TRP A 224 -21.53 26.33 1.84
N GLU A 225 -22.71 26.66 1.33
CA GLU A 225 -23.07 26.38 -0.07
C GLU A 225 -22.12 27.00 -1.10
N SER A 226 -21.69 28.24 -0.88
CA SER A 226 -20.76 28.93 -1.80
C SER A 226 -19.38 28.24 -1.82
N PHE A 227 -18.91 27.77 -0.66
CA PHE A 227 -17.66 27.02 -0.57
C PHE A 227 -17.78 25.67 -1.29
N ASN A 228 -18.87 24.95 -1.06
CA ASN A 228 -19.13 23.64 -1.66
C ASN A 228 -19.18 23.74 -3.19
N GLN A 229 -19.81 24.78 -3.75
CA GLN A 229 -19.82 25.03 -5.19
C GLN A 229 -18.42 25.25 -5.77
N ILE A 230 -17.55 26.00 -5.06
CA ILE A 230 -16.17 26.20 -5.48
C ILE A 230 -15.39 24.87 -5.48
N MET A 231 -15.59 24.05 -4.48
CA MET A 231 -14.93 22.74 -4.38
C MET A 231 -15.37 21.78 -5.48
N ASP A 232 -16.63 21.87 -5.95
CA ASP A 232 -17.16 21.05 -7.04
C ASP A 232 -16.54 21.38 -8.42
N TYR A 233 -15.92 22.55 -8.59
CA TYR A 233 -15.17 22.87 -9.82
C TYR A 233 -13.87 22.08 -9.96
N ILE A 234 -13.32 21.57 -8.86
CA ILE A 234 -12.09 20.78 -8.90
C ILE A 234 -12.44 19.36 -9.37
N PRO A 235 -11.80 18.84 -10.43
CA PRO A 235 -12.05 17.50 -10.91
C PRO A 235 -11.84 16.44 -9.80
N SER A 236 -12.69 15.43 -9.77
CA SER A 236 -12.70 14.38 -8.74
C SER A 236 -11.36 13.63 -8.59
N ILE A 237 -10.62 13.48 -9.70
CA ILE A 237 -9.31 12.83 -9.69
C ILE A 237 -8.29 13.57 -8.81
N PHE A 238 -8.32 14.90 -8.79
CA PHE A 238 -7.42 15.70 -7.96
C PHE A 238 -7.75 15.54 -6.48
N TRP A 239 -9.03 15.41 -6.13
CA TRP A 239 -9.44 15.11 -4.76
C TRP A 239 -8.91 13.77 -4.28
N PHE A 240 -9.04 12.75 -5.11
CA PHE A 240 -8.52 11.42 -4.79
C PHE A 240 -7.01 11.41 -4.59
N PHE A 241 -6.25 11.92 -5.57
CA PHE A 241 -4.79 11.94 -5.47
C PHE A 241 -4.28 12.87 -4.37
N GLY A 242 -4.92 14.00 -4.14
CA GLY A 242 -4.58 14.93 -3.07
C GLY A 242 -4.72 14.30 -1.69
N LYS A 243 -5.84 13.64 -1.41
CA LYS A 243 -6.07 12.92 -0.15
C LYS A 243 -5.10 11.75 0.02
N THR A 244 -4.87 10.98 -1.04
CA THR A 244 -3.90 9.88 -1.02
C THR A 244 -2.50 10.38 -0.73
N ALA A 245 -2.08 11.47 -1.35
CA ALA A 245 -0.78 12.10 -1.08
C ALA A 245 -0.65 12.58 0.37
N VAL A 246 -1.70 13.17 0.95
CA VAL A 246 -1.72 13.57 2.36
C VAL A 246 -1.56 12.36 3.28
N VAL A 247 -2.26 11.26 3.01
CA VAL A 247 -2.14 10.02 3.80
C VAL A 247 -0.73 9.43 3.69
N ILE A 248 -0.14 9.39 2.50
CA ILE A 248 1.24 8.94 2.30
C ILE A 248 2.20 9.83 3.09
N PHE A 249 2.03 11.13 3.01
CA PHE A 249 2.86 12.10 3.72
C PHE A 249 2.78 11.91 5.25
N LEU A 250 1.57 11.73 5.79
CA LEU A 250 1.36 11.47 7.21
C LEU A 250 2.02 10.16 7.64
N SER A 251 1.89 9.09 6.86
CA SER A 251 2.47 7.79 7.20
C SER A 251 4.00 7.82 7.10
N LEU A 252 4.56 8.48 6.10
CA LEU A 252 6.02 8.57 5.93
C LEU A 252 6.68 9.47 6.96
N ILE A 253 6.10 10.66 7.23
CA ILE A 253 6.74 11.64 8.11
C ILE A 253 6.47 11.36 9.59
N HIS A 254 5.24 11.03 9.97
CA HIS A 254 4.88 10.91 11.37
C HIS A 254 5.16 9.54 11.97
N ILE A 255 5.19 8.48 11.14
CA ILE A 255 5.40 7.12 11.62
C ILE A 255 6.82 6.64 11.32
N SER A 256 7.38 6.96 10.15
CA SER A 256 8.69 6.43 9.71
C SER A 256 9.90 7.29 10.09
N GLU A 257 9.81 8.62 10.09
CA GLU A 257 10.98 9.49 10.35
C GLU A 257 11.43 9.62 11.81
N PRO A 258 10.55 9.64 12.84
CA PRO A 258 11.01 9.83 14.21
C PRO A 258 11.97 8.75 14.70
N THR A 259 11.96 7.57 14.09
CA THR A 259 12.81 6.44 14.48
C THR A 259 14.19 6.44 13.83
N ARG A 260 14.41 7.23 12.76
CA ARG A 260 15.73 7.39 12.14
C ARG A 260 16.65 8.37 12.88
N GLN A 261 16.11 9.18 13.78
CA GLN A 261 16.86 10.19 14.53
C GLN A 261 17.19 9.75 15.98
N ALA A 262 16.75 8.60 16.40
CA ALA A 262 17.06 7.98 17.69
C ALA A 262 18.08 6.84 17.54
#